data_a032817e8b628dc4fbbef3870e67b961
#
_entry.id   a032817e8b628dc4fbbef3870e67b961
#
_cell.length_a   1.000
_cell.length_b   1.000
_cell.length_c   1.000
_cell.angle_alpha   90.00
_cell.angle_beta   90.00
_cell.angle_gamma   90.00
#
_symmetry.space_group_name_H-M   'P 1'
#
loop_
_entity.id
_entity.type
_entity.pdbx_description
1 polymer ?
#
loop_
_entity_poly.entity_id
_entity_poly.type
_entity_poly.pdbx_seq_one_letter_code
_entity_poly.pdbx_strand_id
1 'polypeptide(L)'
;MPVAKPRLLRFNRALGTELGLDDGDLDAEALAGLYSGNVIPPGVEPIAMAYAGHQFGQFVPQLGDGRAILLGEAQDLAGARRDIQLKGSGRTPYSRGGDGRAALGPVLREYLVSEAMHALGIPTTRALAAVTTGESVFREEALPGAILTRVAASFVRVGTFQYFAARGDVDAVRALADYVIDRHYPQAKTDGQPYLALLQAVTGAQASLIADWMHVGFIHGVLNTDNMAVSGETIDFGPCAFMDAYDPAAVFSSIDRQGRYAYGNQPHAAVWNLARFAETLLPIIDSSADRAVELASEVLATFAARFSERSLAGMRRKLGLSVREDGDPALAEELLEAMHRNQADFTLTFRRLCDAAERGEGEVEGEGDARLRSLFANPQDYDAWAVRWRARLTREPLQPRARAEAMRQVNPALIPRNHRIEQVIQAAVEGQDFGPFAEMSAALSQPYQPLAGFESYADPPQASERVLQTFCGT
;
A
#
# COMPACT_ATOMS: atom_id res chain seq x y z
N MET A 1 4.50 -11.38 -24.62
CA MET A 1 4.95 -12.64 -25.29
C MET A 1 4.08 -13.78 -24.75
N PRO A 2 3.48 -14.59 -25.58
CA PRO A 2 2.66 -15.71 -25.14
C PRO A 2 3.41 -16.63 -24.16
N VAL A 3 2.66 -17.22 -23.22
CA VAL A 3 3.16 -18.23 -22.28
C VAL A 3 2.67 -19.61 -22.66
N ALA A 4 3.41 -20.65 -22.24
CA ALA A 4 3.21 -22.01 -22.78
C ALA A 4 1.88 -22.65 -22.37
N LYS A 5 1.51 -22.53 -21.07
CA LYS A 5 0.31 -23.17 -20.51
C LYS A 5 -0.30 -22.27 -19.43
N PRO A 6 -1.00 -21.19 -19.85
CA PRO A 6 -1.64 -20.31 -18.87
C PRO A 6 -2.76 -21.08 -18.13
N ARG A 7 -2.76 -20.96 -16.80
CA ARG A 7 -3.80 -21.50 -15.93
C ARG A 7 -4.23 -20.43 -14.94
N LEU A 8 -5.52 -20.15 -14.90
CA LEU A 8 -6.10 -19.22 -13.94
C LEU A 8 -5.97 -19.77 -12.52
N LEU A 9 -5.31 -19.02 -11.64
CA LEU A 9 -5.25 -19.32 -10.21
C LEU A 9 -6.39 -18.61 -9.47
N ARG A 10 -6.61 -17.37 -9.81
CA ARG A 10 -7.63 -16.54 -9.18
C ARG A 10 -8.13 -15.48 -10.16
N PHE A 11 -9.43 -15.27 -10.16
CA PHE A 11 -10.07 -14.09 -10.73
C PHE A 11 -10.85 -13.39 -9.61
N ASN A 12 -10.62 -12.10 -9.44
CA ASN A 12 -11.31 -11.28 -8.46
C ASN A 12 -12.66 -10.84 -9.02
N ARG A 13 -13.68 -11.67 -8.80
CA ARG A 13 -15.01 -11.44 -9.35
C ARG A 13 -15.61 -10.12 -8.88
N ALA A 14 -15.40 -9.73 -7.61
CA ALA A 14 -15.92 -8.46 -7.10
C ALA A 14 -15.35 -7.26 -7.88
N LEU A 15 -14.03 -7.26 -8.12
CA LEU A 15 -13.40 -6.23 -8.95
C LEU A 15 -13.80 -6.36 -10.42
N GLY A 16 -13.93 -7.58 -10.94
CA GLY A 16 -14.43 -7.83 -12.31
C GLY A 16 -15.82 -7.23 -12.51
N THR A 17 -16.72 -7.44 -11.55
CA THR A 17 -18.07 -6.85 -11.57
C THR A 17 -18.02 -5.32 -11.49
N GLU A 18 -17.20 -4.75 -10.61
CA GLU A 18 -16.99 -3.29 -10.48
C GLU A 18 -16.53 -2.67 -11.81
N LEU A 19 -15.70 -3.38 -12.56
CA LEU A 19 -15.16 -2.96 -13.84
C LEU A 19 -16.10 -3.26 -15.03
N GLY A 20 -17.22 -3.96 -14.82
CA GLY A 20 -18.08 -4.44 -15.89
C GLY A 20 -17.42 -5.50 -16.78
N LEU A 21 -16.43 -6.23 -16.25
CA LEU A 21 -15.66 -7.27 -16.95
C LEU A 21 -16.03 -8.71 -16.54
N ASP A 22 -16.90 -8.89 -15.56
CA ASP A 22 -17.41 -10.19 -15.12
C ASP A 22 -18.84 -10.36 -15.65
N ASP A 23 -18.97 -10.77 -16.90
CA ASP A 23 -20.25 -11.09 -17.54
C ASP A 23 -20.70 -12.55 -17.29
N GLY A 24 -19.84 -13.35 -16.65
CA GLY A 24 -20.11 -14.76 -16.35
C GLY A 24 -19.98 -15.71 -17.54
N ASP A 25 -19.76 -15.21 -18.77
CA ASP A 25 -19.72 -16.00 -19.99
C ASP A 25 -18.35 -16.61 -20.30
N LEU A 26 -17.26 -16.06 -19.69
CA LEU A 26 -15.91 -16.55 -19.90
C LEU A 26 -15.57 -17.69 -18.92
N ASP A 27 -15.15 -18.82 -19.46
CA ASP A 27 -14.62 -19.93 -18.67
C ASP A 27 -13.19 -19.64 -18.17
N ALA A 28 -12.66 -20.52 -17.31
CA ALA A 28 -11.34 -20.36 -16.72
C ALA A 28 -10.20 -20.37 -17.78
N GLU A 29 -10.37 -21.05 -18.91
CA GLU A 29 -9.38 -21.10 -19.99
C GLU A 29 -9.34 -19.78 -20.76
N ALA A 30 -10.48 -19.23 -21.09
CA ALA A 30 -10.61 -17.93 -21.75
C ALA A 30 -10.04 -16.80 -20.87
N LEU A 31 -10.39 -16.79 -19.57
CA LEU A 31 -9.84 -15.84 -18.60
C LEU A 31 -8.29 -16.00 -18.46
N ALA A 32 -7.80 -17.23 -18.43
CA ALA A 32 -6.35 -17.48 -18.40
C ALA A 32 -5.66 -16.96 -19.66
N GLY A 33 -6.24 -17.17 -20.83
CA GLY A 33 -5.74 -16.65 -22.11
C GLY A 33 -5.67 -15.12 -22.13
N LEU A 34 -6.73 -14.46 -21.68
CA LEU A 34 -6.85 -13.00 -21.63
C LEU A 34 -5.84 -12.40 -20.64
N TYR A 35 -5.87 -12.85 -19.38
CA TYR A 35 -5.06 -12.29 -18.29
C TYR A 35 -3.62 -12.81 -18.25
N SER A 36 -3.23 -13.72 -19.15
CA SER A 36 -1.82 -14.02 -19.44
C SER A 36 -1.25 -13.13 -20.55
N GLY A 37 -2.11 -12.46 -21.33
CA GLY A 37 -1.71 -11.75 -22.53
C GLY A 37 -1.46 -12.66 -23.74
N ASN A 38 -1.90 -13.93 -23.69
CA ASN A 38 -1.89 -14.84 -24.85
C ASN A 38 -2.97 -14.45 -25.86
N VAL A 39 -4.07 -13.87 -25.36
CA VAL A 39 -5.16 -13.31 -26.16
C VAL A 39 -5.23 -11.81 -25.87
N ILE A 40 -5.12 -11.00 -26.90
CA ILE A 40 -5.30 -9.55 -26.82
C ILE A 40 -6.66 -9.20 -27.41
N PRO A 41 -7.55 -8.54 -26.67
CA PRO A 41 -8.86 -8.13 -27.18
C PRO A 41 -8.74 -7.20 -28.38
N PRO A 42 -9.67 -7.27 -29.33
CA PRO A 42 -9.71 -6.34 -30.47
C PRO A 42 -9.73 -4.87 -30.01
N GLY A 43 -8.92 -4.01 -30.64
CA GLY A 43 -8.84 -2.59 -30.33
C GLY A 43 -7.91 -2.24 -29.13
N VAL A 44 -7.32 -3.24 -28.46
CA VAL A 44 -6.32 -3.03 -27.42
C VAL A 44 -4.92 -2.90 -28.06
N GLU A 45 -4.22 -1.81 -27.73
CA GLU A 45 -2.85 -1.55 -28.15
C GLU A 45 -1.93 -1.50 -26.92
N PRO A 46 -1.35 -2.65 -26.49
CA PRO A 46 -0.55 -2.72 -25.26
C PRO A 46 0.72 -1.87 -25.35
N ILE A 47 1.02 -1.13 -24.27
CA ILE A 47 2.22 -0.31 -24.19
C ILE A 47 3.03 -0.63 -22.92
N ALA A 48 4.35 -0.50 -23.00
CA ALA A 48 5.23 -0.45 -21.85
C ALA A 48 5.52 1.02 -21.51
N MET A 49 5.21 1.45 -20.31
CA MET A 49 5.34 2.85 -19.90
C MET A 49 6.80 3.20 -19.66
N ALA A 50 7.22 4.38 -20.16
CA ALA A 50 8.53 4.96 -19.88
C ALA A 50 8.50 5.70 -18.55
N TYR A 51 9.49 5.50 -17.71
CA TYR A 51 9.77 6.33 -16.54
C TYR A 51 11.26 6.30 -16.18
N ALA A 52 11.70 7.31 -15.46
CA ALA A 52 12.98 7.38 -14.77
C ALA A 52 12.73 7.18 -13.27
N GLY A 53 13.72 7.37 -12.42
CA GLY A 53 13.49 7.38 -10.99
C GLY A 53 14.74 7.57 -10.16
N HIS A 54 14.55 8.08 -8.95
CA HIS A 54 15.56 8.08 -7.93
C HIS A 54 15.40 6.81 -7.09
N GLN A 55 16.28 5.84 -7.30
CA GLN A 55 16.30 4.60 -6.51
C GLN A 55 17.32 4.76 -5.38
N PHE A 56 16.86 4.66 -4.13
CA PHE A 56 17.70 4.93 -2.95
C PHE A 56 18.43 6.28 -3.01
N GLY A 57 17.80 7.30 -3.61
CA GLY A 57 18.35 8.64 -3.78
C GLY A 57 19.26 8.83 -4.99
N GLN A 58 19.58 7.79 -5.74
CA GLN A 58 20.38 7.87 -6.98
C GLN A 58 19.48 7.90 -8.21
N PHE A 59 19.70 8.88 -9.09
CA PHE A 59 18.90 9.02 -10.30
C PHE A 59 19.28 8.01 -11.38
N VAL A 60 18.27 7.28 -11.87
CA VAL A 60 18.37 6.38 -13.01
C VAL A 60 17.53 6.95 -14.15
N PRO A 61 18.14 7.40 -15.26
CA PRO A 61 17.44 8.18 -16.29
C PRO A 61 16.48 7.35 -17.15
N GLN A 62 16.57 6.02 -17.09
CA GLN A 62 15.70 5.12 -17.83
C GLN A 62 15.49 3.81 -17.06
N LEU A 63 14.28 3.66 -16.54
CA LEU A 63 13.76 2.44 -15.91
C LEU A 63 12.68 1.84 -16.81
N GLY A 64 11.46 2.31 -16.71
CA GLY A 64 10.31 1.87 -17.50
C GLY A 64 9.74 0.50 -17.04
N ASP A 65 8.63 0.12 -17.64
CA ASP A 65 7.94 -1.14 -17.37
C ASP A 65 8.73 -2.34 -17.93
N GLY A 66 9.78 -2.77 -17.22
CA GLY A 66 10.66 -3.84 -17.66
C GLY A 66 10.05 -5.24 -17.68
N ARG A 67 8.95 -5.42 -16.94
CA ARG A 67 8.17 -6.68 -16.88
C ARG A 67 6.65 -6.45 -16.80
N ALA A 68 6.20 -5.23 -17.09
CA ALA A 68 4.80 -4.90 -17.08
C ALA A 68 4.37 -4.33 -18.43
N ILE A 69 3.10 -4.50 -18.78
CA ILE A 69 2.49 -4.02 -20.02
C ILE A 69 1.11 -3.51 -19.68
N LEU A 70 0.87 -2.21 -19.90
CA LEU A 70 -0.46 -1.63 -19.85
C LEU A 70 -1.26 -2.15 -21.04
N LEU A 71 -2.33 -2.90 -20.76
CA LEU A 71 -3.24 -3.38 -21.82
C LEU A 71 -4.10 -2.24 -22.36
N GLY A 72 -4.57 -1.37 -21.48
CA GLY A 72 -5.45 -0.27 -21.79
C GLY A 72 -6.22 0.20 -20.58
N GLU A 73 -7.33 0.88 -20.82
CA GLU A 73 -8.21 1.42 -19.80
C GLU A 73 -9.60 0.78 -19.89
N ALA A 74 -10.23 0.58 -18.73
CA ALA A 74 -11.64 0.28 -18.61
C ALA A 74 -12.35 1.43 -17.88
N GLN A 75 -13.62 1.63 -18.14
CA GLN A 75 -14.47 2.50 -17.35
C GLN A 75 -15.25 1.62 -16.37
N ASP A 76 -15.09 1.90 -15.06
CA ASP A 76 -15.84 1.17 -14.05
C ASP A 76 -17.33 1.58 -14.04
N LEU A 77 -18.16 0.82 -13.31
CA LEU A 77 -19.60 1.08 -13.24
C LEU A 77 -19.95 2.46 -12.62
N ALA A 78 -19.02 3.10 -11.92
CA ALA A 78 -19.17 4.46 -11.41
C ALA A 78 -18.74 5.53 -12.43
N GLY A 79 -18.26 5.12 -13.61
CA GLY A 79 -17.79 5.99 -14.68
C GLY A 79 -16.34 6.44 -14.53
N ALA A 80 -15.59 5.94 -13.56
CA ALA A 80 -14.18 6.26 -13.39
C ALA A 80 -13.30 5.39 -14.31
N ARG A 81 -12.24 6.02 -14.89
CA ARG A 81 -11.28 5.30 -15.74
C ARG A 81 -10.29 4.53 -14.88
N ARG A 82 -10.02 3.28 -15.27
CA ARG A 82 -9.09 2.36 -14.61
C ARG A 82 -8.09 1.81 -15.61
N ASP A 83 -6.82 1.88 -15.30
CA ASP A 83 -5.75 1.21 -16.06
C ASP A 83 -5.74 -0.28 -15.74
N ILE A 84 -5.56 -1.12 -16.76
CA ILE A 84 -5.37 -2.58 -16.63
C ILE A 84 -3.98 -2.93 -17.14
N GLN A 85 -3.17 -3.51 -16.28
CA GLN A 85 -1.76 -3.80 -16.57
C GLN A 85 -1.42 -5.25 -16.20
N LEU A 86 -0.72 -5.95 -17.11
CA LEU A 86 -0.13 -7.26 -16.85
C LEU A 86 1.29 -7.08 -16.29
N LYS A 87 1.61 -7.75 -15.17
CA LYS A 87 2.96 -7.80 -14.59
C LYS A 87 3.51 -9.23 -14.68
N GLY A 88 4.64 -9.40 -15.34
CA GLY A 88 5.28 -10.70 -15.58
C GLY A 88 4.98 -11.32 -16.96
N SER A 89 4.36 -10.57 -17.88
CA SER A 89 3.90 -11.09 -19.18
C SER A 89 5.00 -11.21 -20.24
N GLY A 90 6.24 -10.85 -19.94
CA GLY A 90 7.39 -11.01 -20.84
C GLY A 90 8.15 -9.72 -21.10
N ARG A 91 9.11 -9.82 -22.01
CA ARG A 91 10.05 -8.73 -22.34
C ARG A 91 9.36 -7.51 -22.92
N THR A 92 9.89 -6.35 -22.54
CA THR A 92 9.56 -5.04 -23.07
C THR A 92 10.85 -4.33 -23.48
N PRO A 93 10.78 -3.17 -24.15
CA PRO A 93 11.97 -2.34 -24.42
C PRO A 93 12.75 -1.93 -23.15
N TYR A 94 12.11 -2.00 -21.97
CA TYR A 94 12.69 -1.58 -20.68
C TYR A 94 13.19 -2.74 -19.81
N SER A 95 13.22 -3.98 -20.31
CA SER A 95 13.61 -5.17 -19.52
C SER A 95 15.11 -5.24 -19.18
N ARG A 96 15.93 -4.34 -19.70
CA ARG A 96 17.37 -4.22 -19.38
C ARG A 96 18.12 -5.57 -19.48
N GLY A 97 17.78 -6.36 -20.49
CA GLY A 97 18.36 -7.70 -20.70
C GLY A 97 17.65 -8.83 -19.92
N GLY A 98 16.74 -8.53 -19.01
CA GLY A 98 15.94 -9.50 -18.27
C GLY A 98 14.89 -10.21 -19.13
N ASP A 99 14.26 -11.22 -18.57
CA ASP A 99 13.22 -12.04 -19.23
C ASP A 99 11.82 -11.38 -19.23
N GLY A 100 11.61 -10.35 -18.41
CA GLY A 100 10.32 -9.68 -18.25
C GLY A 100 9.26 -10.57 -17.58
N ARG A 101 9.65 -11.69 -16.98
CA ARG A 101 8.78 -12.64 -16.28
C ARG A 101 8.74 -12.34 -14.78
N ALA A 102 7.72 -12.87 -14.12
CA ALA A 102 7.61 -12.86 -12.66
C ALA A 102 7.47 -14.27 -12.12
N ALA A 103 8.10 -14.54 -10.98
CA ALA A 103 7.92 -15.80 -10.26
C ALA A 103 6.59 -15.80 -9.50
N LEU A 104 6.07 -16.99 -9.19
CA LEU A 104 4.79 -17.20 -8.54
C LEU A 104 4.71 -16.53 -7.16
N GLY A 105 5.74 -16.70 -6.31
CA GLY A 105 5.75 -16.14 -4.96
C GLY A 105 5.48 -14.63 -4.93
N PRO A 106 6.26 -13.79 -5.64
CA PRO A 106 5.99 -12.35 -5.77
C PRO A 106 4.60 -12.00 -6.30
N VAL A 107 4.05 -12.79 -7.23
CA VAL A 107 2.69 -12.58 -7.75
C VAL A 107 1.63 -12.81 -6.67
N LEU A 108 1.75 -13.91 -5.90
CA LEU A 108 0.83 -14.21 -4.79
C LEU A 108 0.94 -13.17 -3.67
N ARG A 109 2.17 -12.75 -3.32
CA ARG A 109 2.40 -11.69 -2.33
C ARG A 109 1.70 -10.39 -2.73
N GLU A 110 1.95 -9.91 -3.95
CA GLU A 110 1.36 -8.66 -4.43
C GLU A 110 -0.17 -8.74 -4.51
N TYR A 111 -0.73 -9.90 -4.94
CA TYR A 111 -2.17 -10.12 -4.93
C TYR A 111 -2.76 -10.00 -3.52
N LEU A 112 -2.20 -10.74 -2.54
CA LEU A 112 -2.70 -10.75 -1.17
C LEU A 112 -2.58 -9.39 -0.50
N VAL A 113 -1.44 -8.73 -0.64
CA VAL A 113 -1.18 -7.45 0.04
C VAL A 113 -1.99 -6.33 -0.58
N SER A 114 -2.09 -6.24 -1.91
CA SER A 114 -2.87 -5.18 -2.56
C SER A 114 -4.36 -5.28 -2.24
N GLU A 115 -4.94 -6.48 -2.25
CA GLU A 115 -6.34 -6.68 -1.90
C GLU A 115 -6.60 -6.48 -0.39
N ALA A 116 -5.64 -6.86 0.47
CA ALA A 116 -5.72 -6.54 1.90
C ALA A 116 -5.68 -5.01 2.16
N MET A 117 -4.81 -4.27 1.48
CA MET A 117 -4.76 -2.80 1.58
C MET A 117 -6.08 -2.17 1.15
N HIS A 118 -6.68 -2.66 0.06
CA HIS A 118 -8.00 -2.23 -0.36
C HIS A 118 -9.06 -2.51 0.70
N ALA A 119 -9.09 -3.72 1.25
CA ALA A 119 -10.04 -4.11 2.31
C ALA A 119 -9.84 -3.30 3.60
N LEU A 120 -8.61 -2.85 3.89
CA LEU A 120 -8.29 -1.90 4.97
C LEU A 120 -8.74 -0.46 4.66
N GLY A 121 -9.25 -0.18 3.46
CA GLY A 121 -9.67 1.15 3.03
C GLY A 121 -8.53 2.08 2.64
N ILE A 122 -7.35 1.54 2.34
CA ILE A 122 -6.16 2.30 1.93
C ILE A 122 -6.09 2.38 0.40
N PRO A 123 -5.94 3.57 -0.21
CA PRO A 123 -5.81 3.71 -1.64
C PRO A 123 -4.64 2.87 -2.20
N THR A 124 -4.94 2.02 -3.17
CA THR A 124 -3.97 1.04 -3.67
C THR A 124 -4.33 0.54 -5.06
N THR A 125 -3.31 0.08 -5.80
CA THR A 125 -3.55 -0.77 -6.96
C THR A 125 -4.24 -2.06 -6.52
N ARG A 126 -5.10 -2.61 -7.40
CA ARG A 126 -5.92 -3.80 -7.15
C ARG A 126 -5.38 -4.98 -7.96
N ALA A 127 -5.69 -6.18 -7.51
CA ALA A 127 -5.36 -7.42 -8.22
C ALA A 127 -6.64 -8.04 -8.83
N LEU A 128 -6.72 -8.05 -10.16
CA LEU A 128 -7.87 -8.60 -10.89
C LEU A 128 -7.72 -10.09 -11.13
N ALA A 129 -6.54 -10.53 -11.59
CA ALA A 129 -6.28 -11.94 -11.85
C ALA A 129 -4.84 -12.34 -11.54
N ALA A 130 -4.67 -13.60 -11.14
CA ALA A 130 -3.37 -14.28 -11.07
C ALA A 130 -3.42 -15.52 -11.96
N VAL A 131 -2.41 -15.68 -12.82
CA VAL A 131 -2.31 -16.76 -13.82
C VAL A 131 -0.93 -17.40 -13.74
N THR A 132 -0.81 -18.73 -13.68
CA THR A 132 0.47 -19.42 -13.88
C THR A 132 0.80 -19.48 -15.36
N THR A 133 2.10 -19.48 -15.71
CA THR A 133 2.55 -19.48 -17.10
C THR A 133 2.79 -20.89 -17.67
N GLY A 134 2.95 -21.90 -16.79
CA GLY A 134 3.42 -23.23 -17.18
C GLY A 134 4.91 -23.25 -17.56
N GLU A 135 5.64 -22.16 -17.28
CA GLU A 135 7.07 -21.98 -17.56
C GLU A 135 7.84 -21.77 -16.26
N SER A 136 9.11 -22.09 -16.24
CA SER A 136 10.01 -21.75 -15.14
C SER A 136 10.68 -20.40 -15.38
N VAL A 137 10.79 -19.62 -14.32
CA VAL A 137 11.53 -18.35 -14.27
C VAL A 137 12.82 -18.59 -13.51
N PHE A 138 13.95 -18.33 -14.15
CA PHE A 138 15.26 -18.53 -13.55
C PHE A 138 15.70 -17.26 -12.80
N ARG A 139 16.00 -17.41 -11.49
CA ARG A 139 16.61 -16.40 -10.63
C ARG A 139 17.85 -17.04 -9.99
N GLU A 140 17.95 -17.13 -8.69
CA GLU A 140 18.96 -17.99 -8.04
C GLU A 140 18.65 -19.47 -8.27
N GLU A 141 17.36 -19.80 -8.41
CA GLU A 141 16.85 -21.13 -8.72
C GLU A 141 15.72 -21.06 -9.77
N ALA A 142 15.27 -22.23 -10.23
CA ALA A 142 14.14 -22.33 -11.15
C ALA A 142 12.82 -22.27 -10.37
N LEU A 143 12.06 -21.20 -10.54
CA LEU A 143 10.78 -20.96 -9.86
C LEU A 143 9.62 -21.03 -10.86
N PRO A 144 8.42 -21.47 -10.44
CA PRO A 144 7.22 -21.39 -11.27
C PRO A 144 6.95 -19.95 -11.68
N GLY A 145 6.66 -19.74 -12.97
CA GLY A 145 6.30 -18.43 -13.51
C GLY A 145 4.82 -18.11 -13.32
N ALA A 146 4.50 -16.82 -13.08
CA ALA A 146 3.14 -16.35 -13.00
C ALA A 146 3.01 -14.90 -13.53
N ILE A 147 1.76 -14.48 -13.76
CA ILE A 147 1.40 -13.14 -14.22
C ILE A 147 0.32 -12.61 -13.30
N LEU A 148 0.49 -11.36 -12.87
CA LEU A 148 -0.52 -10.60 -12.12
C LEU A 148 -1.17 -9.58 -13.05
N THR A 149 -2.50 -9.57 -13.09
CA THR A 149 -3.26 -8.47 -13.68
C THR A 149 -3.57 -7.45 -12.62
N ARG A 150 -2.97 -6.25 -12.76
CA ARG A 150 -3.17 -5.11 -11.86
C ARG A 150 -4.20 -4.14 -12.43
N VAL A 151 -4.93 -3.48 -11.54
CA VAL A 151 -5.84 -2.39 -11.86
C VAL A 151 -5.50 -1.19 -10.98
N ALA A 152 -5.50 0.01 -11.56
CA ALA A 152 -5.19 1.25 -10.86
C ALA A 152 -6.04 2.40 -11.39
N ALA A 153 -6.16 3.47 -10.62
CA ALA A 153 -6.67 4.75 -11.17
C ALA A 153 -5.76 5.26 -12.30
N SER A 154 -4.43 5.12 -12.16
CA SER A 154 -3.45 5.13 -13.24
C SER A 154 -2.10 4.60 -12.75
N PHE A 155 -1.23 4.20 -13.70
CA PHE A 155 0.16 3.83 -13.40
C PHE A 155 1.15 4.99 -13.62
N VAL A 156 0.67 6.23 -13.76
CA VAL A 156 1.54 7.41 -13.83
C VAL A 156 2.20 7.66 -12.48
N ARG A 157 3.53 7.78 -12.47
CA ARG A 157 4.39 7.90 -11.29
C ARG A 157 5.14 9.23 -11.31
N VAL A 158 5.72 9.62 -10.21
CA VAL A 158 6.68 10.72 -10.18
C VAL A 158 7.80 10.47 -11.21
N GLY A 159 8.27 9.23 -11.29
CA GLY A 159 9.27 8.82 -12.27
C GLY A 159 8.87 9.05 -13.73
N THR A 160 7.58 9.03 -14.08
CA THR A 160 7.10 9.33 -15.44
C THR A 160 7.39 10.79 -15.80
N PHE A 161 7.13 11.72 -14.89
CA PHE A 161 7.48 13.13 -15.06
C PHE A 161 8.99 13.33 -15.14
N GLN A 162 9.75 12.64 -14.28
CA GLN A 162 11.23 12.72 -14.29
C GLN A 162 11.84 12.27 -15.62
N TYR A 163 11.20 11.29 -16.29
CA TYR A 163 11.68 10.79 -17.58
C TYR A 163 11.72 11.90 -18.65
N PHE A 164 10.66 12.68 -18.77
CA PHE A 164 10.57 13.77 -19.73
C PHE A 164 11.36 15.01 -19.25
N ALA A 165 11.26 15.36 -17.98
CA ALA A 165 12.00 16.50 -17.42
C ALA A 165 13.52 16.37 -17.58
N ALA A 166 14.09 15.16 -17.34
CA ALA A 166 15.51 14.89 -17.53
C ALA A 166 15.98 14.98 -18.99
N ARG A 167 15.06 14.97 -19.95
CA ARG A 167 15.30 15.16 -21.39
C ARG A 167 15.08 16.59 -21.85
N GLY A 168 14.69 17.48 -20.94
CA GLY A 168 14.34 18.87 -21.25
C GLY A 168 13.05 19.03 -22.05
N ASP A 169 12.21 17.99 -22.11
CA ASP A 169 10.96 17.97 -22.87
C ASP A 169 9.81 18.57 -22.02
N VAL A 170 9.79 19.91 -21.96
CA VAL A 170 8.82 20.68 -21.19
C VAL A 170 7.39 20.49 -21.74
N ASP A 171 7.25 20.32 -23.05
CA ASP A 171 5.93 20.14 -23.67
C ASP A 171 5.34 18.79 -23.30
N ALA A 172 6.14 17.72 -23.24
CA ALA A 172 5.70 16.41 -22.76
C ALA A 172 5.36 16.46 -21.25
N VAL A 173 6.13 17.17 -20.44
CA VAL A 173 5.80 17.40 -19.00
C VAL A 173 4.45 18.10 -18.87
N ARG A 174 4.20 19.12 -19.69
CA ARG A 174 2.93 19.87 -19.70
C ARG A 174 1.76 18.96 -20.10
N ALA A 175 1.89 18.24 -21.22
CA ALA A 175 0.87 17.30 -21.69
C ALA A 175 0.55 16.21 -20.64
N LEU A 176 1.59 15.69 -19.95
CA LEU A 176 1.41 14.72 -18.88
C LEU A 176 0.72 15.33 -17.65
N ALA A 177 1.06 16.59 -17.29
CA ALA A 177 0.41 17.30 -16.20
C ALA A 177 -1.07 17.56 -16.51
N ASP A 178 -1.40 17.99 -17.72
CA ASP A 178 -2.77 18.19 -18.18
C ASP A 178 -3.56 16.87 -18.13
N TYR A 179 -2.96 15.76 -18.59
CA TYR A 179 -3.58 14.43 -18.51
C TYR A 179 -3.86 14.01 -17.05
N VAL A 180 -2.93 14.23 -16.13
CA VAL A 180 -3.09 13.89 -14.71
C VAL A 180 -4.14 14.75 -14.04
N ILE A 181 -4.18 16.07 -14.37
CA ILE A 181 -5.23 16.99 -13.91
C ILE A 181 -6.59 16.50 -14.38
N ASP A 182 -6.73 16.20 -15.68
CA ASP A 182 -7.99 15.75 -16.27
C ASP A 182 -8.52 14.50 -15.62
N ARG A 183 -7.63 13.59 -15.28
CA ARG A 183 -7.97 12.26 -14.80
C ARG A 183 -8.19 12.17 -13.28
N HIS A 184 -7.35 12.85 -12.50
CA HIS A 184 -7.31 12.67 -11.04
C HIS A 184 -7.71 13.92 -10.27
N TYR A 185 -7.45 15.11 -10.83
CA TYR A 185 -7.57 16.38 -10.11
C TYR A 185 -8.27 17.45 -10.94
N PRO A 186 -9.48 17.17 -11.51
CA PRO A 186 -10.15 18.08 -12.45
C PRO A 186 -10.43 19.46 -11.86
N GLN A 187 -10.51 19.59 -10.54
CA GLN A 187 -10.65 20.87 -9.85
C GLN A 187 -9.45 21.81 -10.07
N ALA A 188 -8.26 21.26 -10.33
CA ALA A 188 -7.07 22.07 -10.61
C ALA A 188 -7.17 22.86 -11.93
N LYS A 189 -8.03 22.44 -12.87
CA LYS A 189 -8.27 23.18 -14.14
C LYS A 189 -8.83 24.58 -13.93
N THR A 190 -9.64 24.77 -12.89
CA THR A 190 -10.30 26.04 -12.59
C THR A 190 -9.46 26.95 -11.71
N ASP A 191 -8.30 26.50 -11.28
CA ASP A 191 -7.33 27.28 -10.55
C ASP A 191 -6.57 28.21 -11.50
N GLY A 192 -6.23 29.40 -11.05
CA GLY A 192 -5.41 30.36 -11.82
C GLY A 192 -3.98 29.88 -12.09
N GLN A 193 -3.54 28.85 -11.35
CA GLN A 193 -2.23 28.20 -11.43
C GLN A 193 -2.37 26.65 -11.44
N PRO A 194 -2.88 26.03 -12.52
CA PRO A 194 -3.29 24.63 -12.52
C PRO A 194 -2.17 23.64 -12.17
N TYR A 195 -0.92 23.92 -12.55
CA TYR A 195 0.21 23.02 -12.26
C TYR A 195 0.70 23.14 -10.82
N LEU A 196 0.56 24.30 -10.20
CA LEU A 196 0.78 24.47 -8.77
C LEU A 196 -0.32 23.77 -7.97
N ALA A 197 -1.58 23.88 -8.41
CA ALA A 197 -2.72 23.18 -7.84
C ALA A 197 -2.57 21.65 -7.98
N LEU A 198 -2.00 21.15 -9.09
CA LEU A 198 -1.63 19.75 -9.25
C LEU A 198 -0.61 19.31 -8.19
N LEU A 199 0.48 20.06 -8.02
CA LEU A 199 1.48 19.76 -6.99
C LEU A 199 0.85 19.72 -5.60
N GLN A 200 -0.04 20.67 -5.29
CA GLN A 200 -0.75 20.75 -4.02
C GLN A 200 -1.67 19.54 -3.79
N ALA A 201 -2.39 19.11 -4.83
CA ALA A 201 -3.29 17.96 -4.77
C ALA A 201 -2.52 16.65 -4.55
N VAL A 202 -1.44 16.41 -5.31
CA VAL A 202 -0.57 15.25 -5.15
C VAL A 202 0.09 15.24 -3.77
N THR A 203 0.56 16.39 -3.27
CA THR A 203 1.14 16.54 -1.93
C THR A 203 0.13 16.13 -0.85
N GLY A 204 -1.12 16.59 -0.97
CA GLY A 204 -2.19 16.22 -0.03
C GLY A 204 -2.57 14.74 -0.08
N ALA A 205 -2.66 14.17 -1.27
CA ALA A 205 -2.95 12.75 -1.46
C ALA A 205 -1.86 11.87 -0.84
N GLN A 206 -0.59 12.18 -1.08
CA GLN A 206 0.53 11.45 -0.51
C GLN A 206 0.63 11.60 1.02
N ALA A 207 0.38 12.77 1.57
CA ALA A 207 0.35 12.99 3.03
C ALA A 207 -0.71 12.11 3.70
N SER A 208 -1.89 11.98 3.08
CA SER A 208 -2.96 11.11 3.57
C SER A 208 -2.59 9.63 3.45
N LEU A 209 -2.07 9.21 2.30
CA LEU A 209 -1.68 7.82 2.04
C LEU A 209 -0.63 7.33 3.03
N ILE A 210 0.43 8.11 3.26
CA ILE A 210 1.49 7.75 4.20
C ILE A 210 0.95 7.66 5.63
N ALA A 211 0.08 8.57 6.06
CA ALA A 211 -0.56 8.48 7.37
C ALA A 211 -1.41 7.21 7.51
N ASP A 212 -2.15 6.83 6.47
CA ASP A 212 -2.96 5.61 6.48
C ASP A 212 -2.08 4.34 6.52
N TRP A 213 -0.91 4.29 5.85
CA TRP A 213 0.08 3.22 6.02
C TRP A 213 0.56 3.10 7.47
N MET A 214 0.89 4.23 8.09
CA MET A 214 1.35 4.27 9.48
C MET A 214 0.29 3.72 10.45
N HIS A 215 -1.00 3.95 10.18
CA HIS A 215 -2.08 3.48 11.05
C HIS A 215 -2.26 1.95 11.08
N VAL A 216 -1.77 1.25 10.08
CA VAL A 216 -1.86 -0.23 9.99
C VAL A 216 -0.51 -0.93 10.13
N GLY A 217 0.57 -0.19 10.40
CA GLY A 217 1.91 -0.76 10.54
C GLY A 217 2.54 -1.20 9.21
N PHE A 218 2.09 -0.64 8.07
CA PHE A 218 2.60 -0.98 6.75
C PHE A 218 3.92 -0.27 6.45
N ILE A 219 4.88 -1.02 5.91
CA ILE A 219 6.19 -0.55 5.45
C ILE A 219 6.31 -0.90 3.97
N HIS A 220 6.43 0.11 3.12
CA HIS A 220 6.55 -0.08 1.68
C HIS A 220 7.89 -0.72 1.28
N GLY A 221 8.95 -0.35 1.94
CA GLY A 221 10.29 -0.93 1.78
C GLY A 221 11.10 -0.42 0.58
N VAL A 222 10.47 0.18 -0.43
CA VAL A 222 11.13 0.77 -1.62
C VAL A 222 10.36 2.00 -2.13
N LEU A 223 10.12 2.96 -1.27
CA LEU A 223 9.43 4.21 -1.61
C LEU A 223 10.34 5.13 -2.45
N ASN A 224 10.72 4.67 -3.62
CA ASN A 224 11.43 5.42 -4.66
C ASN A 224 10.47 6.33 -5.44
N THR A 225 10.98 7.24 -6.25
CA THR A 225 10.13 8.10 -7.12
C THR A 225 9.43 7.32 -8.23
N ASP A 226 9.98 6.18 -8.65
CA ASP A 226 9.35 5.24 -9.58
C ASP A 226 8.31 4.32 -8.90
N ASN A 227 8.16 4.39 -7.57
CA ASN A 227 7.16 3.68 -6.79
C ASN A 227 6.20 4.63 -6.04
N MET A 228 6.08 5.87 -6.51
CA MET A 228 5.13 6.85 -6.01
C MET A 228 4.16 7.24 -7.12
N ALA A 229 2.94 6.69 -7.08
CA ALA A 229 1.88 7.03 -8.04
C ALA A 229 1.33 8.43 -7.77
N VAL A 230 1.18 9.24 -8.82
CA VAL A 230 0.61 10.60 -8.69
C VAL A 230 -0.88 10.59 -8.38
N SER A 231 -1.57 9.45 -8.56
CA SER A 231 -2.96 9.24 -8.14
C SER A 231 -3.15 9.19 -6.62
N GLY A 232 -2.07 8.99 -5.85
CA GLY A 232 -2.16 8.78 -4.40
C GLY A 232 -2.48 7.34 -4.01
N GLU A 233 -2.29 6.38 -4.91
CA GLU A 233 -2.43 4.94 -4.64
C GLU A 233 -1.10 4.29 -4.29
N THR A 234 -1.13 3.28 -3.42
CA THR A 234 0.00 2.39 -3.16
C THR A 234 0.27 1.51 -4.38
N ILE A 235 1.51 1.40 -4.81
CA ILE A 235 1.92 0.64 -6.00
C ILE A 235 3.19 -0.18 -5.70
N ASP A 236 3.34 -1.33 -6.37
CA ASP A 236 4.58 -2.16 -6.34
C ASP A 236 4.92 -2.76 -4.97
N PHE A 237 4.16 -3.76 -4.58
CA PHE A 237 4.27 -4.51 -3.32
C PHE A 237 5.39 -5.56 -3.33
N GLY A 238 6.62 -5.15 -3.66
CA GLY A 238 7.79 -6.05 -3.67
C GLY A 238 8.24 -6.42 -2.25
N PRO A 239 9.16 -5.66 -1.62
CA PRO A 239 9.68 -5.97 -0.30
C PRO A 239 8.86 -5.32 0.83
N CYS A 240 7.59 -5.04 0.61
CA CYS A 240 6.71 -4.49 1.63
C CYS A 240 6.44 -5.49 2.75
N ALA A 241 6.06 -4.98 3.91
CA ALA A 241 5.72 -5.78 5.07
C ALA A 241 4.70 -5.06 5.96
N PHE A 242 3.93 -5.84 6.73
CA PHE A 242 3.23 -5.33 7.90
C PHE A 242 4.07 -5.66 9.13
N MET A 243 4.25 -4.67 9.99
CA MET A 243 5.04 -4.78 11.20
C MET A 243 4.29 -5.62 12.25
N ASP A 244 4.98 -6.59 12.85
CA ASP A 244 4.47 -7.35 13.99
C ASP A 244 4.70 -6.55 15.28
N ALA A 245 5.86 -6.65 15.93
CA ALA A 245 6.21 -5.82 17.07
C ALA A 245 6.48 -4.37 16.66
N TYR A 246 5.97 -3.42 17.42
CA TYR A 246 6.15 -2.00 17.07
C TYR A 246 7.63 -1.58 17.22
N ASP A 247 8.18 -1.14 16.11
CA ASP A 247 9.52 -0.53 16.06
C ASP A 247 9.54 0.57 14.98
N PRO A 248 9.75 1.85 15.36
CA PRO A 248 9.84 2.94 14.39
C PRO A 248 11.04 2.81 13.44
N ALA A 249 12.06 2.05 13.81
CA ALA A 249 13.24 1.78 12.98
C ALA A 249 13.12 0.51 12.14
N ALA A 250 11.95 -0.19 12.15
CA ALA A 250 11.76 -1.44 11.42
C ALA A 250 12.02 -1.29 9.93
N VAL A 251 12.86 -2.18 9.39
CA VAL A 251 13.22 -2.30 7.97
C VAL A 251 13.08 -3.76 7.57
N PHE A 252 12.33 -4.03 6.49
CA PHE A 252 12.17 -5.39 5.98
C PHE A 252 12.85 -5.60 4.61
N SER A 253 12.96 -4.54 3.80
CA SER A 253 13.59 -4.63 2.49
C SER A 253 15.05 -5.06 2.61
N SER A 254 15.42 -6.21 2.03
CA SER A 254 16.78 -6.76 2.05
C SER A 254 17.83 -5.84 1.41
N ILE A 255 17.39 -4.93 0.53
CA ILE A 255 18.25 -3.97 -0.18
C ILE A 255 18.35 -2.61 0.50
N ASP A 256 17.50 -2.32 1.51
CA ASP A 256 17.54 -1.07 2.28
C ASP A 256 18.47 -1.19 3.51
N ARG A 257 19.76 -1.23 3.25
CA ARG A 257 20.79 -1.40 4.30
C ARG A 257 20.92 -0.20 5.25
N GLN A 258 20.42 0.97 4.84
CA GLN A 258 20.57 2.22 5.61
C GLN A 258 19.27 2.65 6.31
N GLY A 259 18.20 1.89 6.17
CA GLY A 259 16.89 2.23 6.74
C GLY A 259 16.25 3.49 6.13
N ARG A 260 16.58 3.78 4.86
CA ARG A 260 16.00 4.94 4.15
C ARG A 260 14.47 4.88 4.16
N TYR A 261 13.91 3.69 4.07
CA TYR A 261 12.47 3.42 4.03
C TYR A 261 11.99 2.68 5.29
N ALA A 262 12.69 2.85 6.43
CA ALA A 262 12.20 2.39 7.71
C ALA A 262 10.80 2.95 8.00
N TYR A 263 10.00 2.26 8.80
CA TYR A 263 8.63 2.66 9.14
C TYR A 263 8.50 4.14 9.50
N GLY A 264 9.25 4.61 10.49
CA GLY A 264 9.21 6.00 10.95
C GLY A 264 9.79 7.02 9.96
N ASN A 265 10.53 6.55 8.94
CA ASN A 265 11.17 7.42 7.94
C ASN A 265 10.31 7.61 6.67
N GLN A 266 9.20 6.88 6.53
CA GLN A 266 8.34 6.95 5.33
C GLN A 266 7.82 8.39 5.03
N PRO A 267 7.42 9.22 6.01
CA PRO A 267 7.03 10.60 5.73
C PRO A 267 8.16 11.45 5.14
N HIS A 268 9.40 11.29 5.62
CA HIS A 268 10.56 12.00 5.08
C HIS A 268 10.88 11.57 3.65
N ALA A 269 10.82 10.26 3.37
CA ALA A 269 11.01 9.72 2.03
C ALA A 269 9.94 10.26 1.06
N ALA A 270 8.69 10.38 1.51
CA ALA A 270 7.60 10.95 0.71
C ALA A 270 7.84 12.43 0.37
N VAL A 271 8.21 13.26 1.35
CA VAL A 271 8.56 14.67 1.09
C VAL A 271 9.70 14.79 0.11
N TRP A 272 10.72 13.96 0.26
CA TRP A 272 11.87 13.96 -0.66
C TRP A 272 11.43 13.62 -2.09
N ASN A 273 10.58 12.62 -2.28
CA ASN A 273 10.02 12.25 -3.58
C ASN A 273 9.14 13.34 -4.17
N LEU A 274 8.33 14.01 -3.34
CA LEU A 274 7.50 15.16 -3.75
C LEU A 274 8.35 16.35 -4.19
N ALA A 275 9.51 16.59 -3.55
CA ALA A 275 10.46 17.59 -4.02
C ALA A 275 11.00 17.24 -5.42
N ARG A 276 11.31 15.94 -5.66
CA ARG A 276 11.70 15.47 -7.02
C ARG A 276 10.57 15.63 -8.04
N PHE A 277 9.30 15.48 -7.62
CA PHE A 277 8.16 15.76 -8.47
C PHE A 277 8.02 17.27 -8.77
N ALA A 278 8.09 18.11 -7.74
CA ALA A 278 8.02 19.56 -7.88
C ALA A 278 9.06 20.10 -8.88
N GLU A 279 10.31 19.61 -8.82
CA GLU A 279 11.37 19.99 -9.77
C GLU A 279 10.97 19.77 -11.22
N THR A 280 10.21 18.71 -11.52
CA THR A 280 9.75 18.45 -12.90
C THR A 280 8.73 19.46 -13.39
N LEU A 281 7.99 20.08 -12.47
CA LEU A 281 6.90 21.02 -12.78
C LEU A 281 7.36 22.48 -12.83
N LEU A 282 8.55 22.82 -12.29
CA LEU A 282 9.02 24.22 -12.21
C LEU A 282 8.89 24.99 -13.54
N PRO A 283 9.29 24.43 -14.72
CA PRO A 283 9.21 25.17 -15.99
C PRO A 283 7.80 25.49 -16.46
N ILE A 284 6.78 24.84 -15.87
CA ILE A 284 5.37 25.04 -16.23
C ILE A 284 4.56 25.73 -15.13
N ILE A 285 5.11 25.86 -13.92
CA ILE A 285 4.49 26.60 -12.80
C ILE A 285 4.61 28.11 -13.03
N ASP A 286 5.81 28.61 -13.31
CA ASP A 286 6.05 30.04 -13.56
C ASP A 286 7.21 30.21 -14.55
N SER A 287 7.17 31.30 -15.32
CA SER A 287 8.24 31.70 -16.27
C SER A 287 9.53 32.14 -15.55
N SER A 288 9.42 32.66 -14.32
CA SER A 288 10.53 32.97 -13.44
C SER A 288 10.91 31.74 -12.62
N ALA A 289 12.14 31.23 -12.81
CA ALA A 289 12.64 30.06 -12.08
C ALA A 289 12.62 30.28 -10.56
N ASP A 290 13.02 31.47 -10.08
CA ASP A 290 13.03 31.78 -8.65
C ASP A 290 11.61 31.79 -8.08
N ARG A 291 10.65 32.34 -8.81
CA ARG A 291 9.25 32.36 -8.38
C ARG A 291 8.63 30.96 -8.39
N ALA A 292 8.93 30.14 -9.40
CA ALA A 292 8.48 28.76 -9.46
C ALA A 292 9.00 27.93 -8.26
N VAL A 293 10.28 28.11 -7.89
CA VAL A 293 10.88 27.46 -6.72
C VAL A 293 10.23 27.92 -5.42
N GLU A 294 9.99 29.22 -5.25
CA GLU A 294 9.31 29.79 -4.07
C GLU A 294 7.91 29.15 -3.90
N LEU A 295 7.08 29.22 -4.94
CA LEU A 295 5.72 28.67 -4.94
C LEU A 295 5.69 27.17 -4.67
N ALA A 296 6.55 26.39 -5.32
CA ALA A 296 6.64 24.96 -5.12
C ALA A 296 7.08 24.61 -3.68
N SER A 297 8.03 25.39 -3.12
CA SER A 297 8.51 25.19 -1.74
C SER A 297 7.41 25.49 -0.71
N GLU A 298 6.59 26.51 -0.93
CA GLU A 298 5.43 26.80 -0.08
C GLU A 298 4.44 25.62 -0.06
N VAL A 299 4.16 25.01 -1.22
CA VAL A 299 3.30 23.84 -1.31
C VAL A 299 3.90 22.64 -0.54
N LEU A 300 5.17 22.35 -0.77
CA LEU A 300 5.85 21.22 -0.09
C LEU A 300 5.88 21.39 1.45
N ALA A 301 6.02 22.62 1.94
CA ALA A 301 5.98 22.92 3.37
C ALA A 301 4.63 22.55 4.02
N THR A 302 3.54 22.45 3.24
CA THR A 302 2.22 22.04 3.77
C THR A 302 2.15 20.55 4.12
N PHE A 303 3.06 19.72 3.59
CA PHE A 303 3.02 18.26 3.80
C PHE A 303 3.03 17.88 5.28
N ALA A 304 3.95 18.45 6.06
CA ALA A 304 4.11 18.08 7.47
C ALA A 304 2.84 18.35 8.28
N ALA A 305 2.19 19.50 8.07
CA ALA A 305 0.95 19.85 8.75
C ALA A 305 -0.19 18.89 8.36
N ARG A 306 -0.35 18.61 7.05
CA ARG A 306 -1.38 17.68 6.54
C ARG A 306 -1.18 16.26 7.04
N PHE A 307 0.06 15.78 7.01
CA PHE A 307 0.43 14.46 7.54
C PHE A 307 0.13 14.37 9.04
N SER A 308 0.60 15.35 9.84
CA SER A 308 0.36 15.37 11.29
C SER A 308 -1.11 15.40 11.64
N GLU A 309 -1.91 16.22 10.95
CA GLU A 309 -3.35 16.29 11.15
C GLU A 309 -4.03 14.95 10.87
N ARG A 310 -3.73 14.32 9.71
CA ARG A 310 -4.30 13.03 9.32
C ARG A 310 -3.85 11.92 10.26
N SER A 311 -2.57 11.87 10.61
CA SER A 311 -1.98 10.90 11.53
C SER A 311 -2.64 10.98 12.90
N LEU A 312 -2.71 12.19 13.48
CA LEU A 312 -3.32 12.38 14.80
C LEU A 312 -4.82 12.10 14.81
N ALA A 313 -5.55 12.47 13.74
CA ALA A 313 -6.96 12.14 13.60
C ALA A 313 -7.19 10.62 13.56
N GLY A 314 -6.32 9.87 12.85
CA GLY A 314 -6.36 8.41 12.83
C GLY A 314 -6.04 7.80 14.19
N MET A 315 -4.99 8.28 14.85
CA MET A 315 -4.61 7.80 16.20
C MET A 315 -5.73 8.05 17.21
N ARG A 316 -6.37 9.22 17.20
CA ARG A 316 -7.55 9.46 18.05
C ARG A 316 -8.64 8.41 17.84
N ARG A 317 -9.01 8.13 16.58
CA ARG A 317 -10.02 7.09 16.29
C ARG A 317 -9.59 5.71 16.80
N LYS A 318 -8.31 5.36 16.64
CA LYS A 318 -7.76 4.09 17.14
C LYS A 318 -7.84 3.99 18.68
N LEU A 319 -7.70 5.11 19.38
CA LEU A 319 -7.78 5.22 20.84
C LEU A 319 -9.21 5.46 21.37
N GLY A 320 -10.22 5.55 20.50
CA GLY A 320 -11.61 5.79 20.89
C GLY A 320 -11.92 7.24 21.27
N LEU A 321 -11.13 8.19 20.77
CA LEU A 321 -11.26 9.62 21.03
C LEU A 321 -11.99 10.31 19.87
N SER A 322 -13.19 10.78 20.10
CA SER A 322 -14.02 11.50 19.11
C SER A 322 -13.90 13.02 19.25
N VAL A 323 -13.67 13.51 20.45
CA VAL A 323 -13.43 14.93 20.73
C VAL A 323 -11.92 15.20 20.73
N ARG A 324 -11.49 16.34 20.16
CA ARG A 324 -10.09 16.74 20.15
C ARG A 324 -9.72 17.46 21.45
N GLU A 325 -8.63 17.03 22.06
CA GLU A 325 -7.99 17.72 23.20
C GLU A 325 -6.49 17.87 23.00
N ASP A 326 -5.90 18.89 23.61
CA ASP A 326 -4.46 19.22 23.46
C ASP A 326 -3.53 18.11 24.00
N GLY A 327 -4.01 17.27 24.92
CA GLY A 327 -3.28 16.14 25.49
C GLY A 327 -3.28 14.88 24.61
N ASP A 328 -4.08 14.82 23.56
CA ASP A 328 -4.22 13.60 22.73
C ASP A 328 -2.92 13.18 22.01
N PRO A 329 -2.08 14.12 21.49
CA PRO A 329 -0.81 13.76 20.87
C PRO A 329 0.12 13.04 21.86
N ALA A 330 0.31 13.61 23.06
CA ALA A 330 1.18 13.01 24.08
C ALA A 330 0.68 11.63 24.52
N LEU A 331 -0.65 11.47 24.66
CA LEU A 331 -1.24 10.16 25.00
C LEU A 331 -0.97 9.10 23.94
N ALA A 332 -1.03 9.47 22.65
CA ALA A 332 -0.73 8.56 21.54
C ALA A 332 0.76 8.20 21.48
N GLU A 333 1.65 9.18 21.61
CA GLU A 333 3.11 8.98 21.61
C GLU A 333 3.57 8.09 22.76
N GLU A 334 3.05 8.30 23.97
CA GLU A 334 3.37 7.49 25.14
C GLU A 334 2.96 6.02 25.02
N LEU A 335 1.82 5.74 24.35
CA LEU A 335 1.46 4.36 24.02
C LEU A 335 2.46 3.74 23.06
N LEU A 336 2.80 4.45 21.99
CA LEU A 336 3.78 3.96 21.00
C LEU A 336 5.15 3.73 21.64
N GLU A 337 5.61 4.61 22.54
CA GLU A 337 6.84 4.42 23.29
C GLU A 337 6.77 3.19 24.21
N ALA A 338 5.66 3.00 24.92
CA ALA A 338 5.44 1.81 25.74
C ALA A 338 5.45 0.53 24.90
N MET A 339 4.79 0.55 23.74
CA MET A 339 4.79 -0.58 22.79
C MET A 339 6.22 -0.88 22.30
N HIS A 340 6.99 0.13 21.93
CA HIS A 340 8.37 -0.04 21.45
C HIS A 340 9.27 -0.65 22.53
N ARG A 341 9.26 -0.10 23.76
CA ARG A 341 10.06 -0.63 24.88
C ARG A 341 9.72 -2.09 25.20
N ASN A 342 8.48 -2.48 25.00
CA ASN A 342 7.96 -3.81 25.33
C ASN A 342 7.87 -4.77 24.15
N GLN A 343 8.28 -4.36 22.94
CA GLN A 343 8.14 -5.14 21.72
C GLN A 343 6.70 -5.64 21.52
N ALA A 344 5.71 -4.83 21.88
CA ALA A 344 4.31 -5.18 21.80
C ALA A 344 3.85 -5.24 20.34
N ASP A 345 3.01 -6.23 20.01
CA ASP A 345 2.45 -6.37 18.67
C ASP A 345 1.58 -5.16 18.31
N PHE A 346 1.87 -4.54 17.16
CA PHE A 346 1.21 -3.30 16.75
C PHE A 346 -0.29 -3.50 16.54
N THR A 347 -0.66 -4.46 15.73
CA THR A 347 -2.07 -4.72 15.36
C THR A 347 -2.88 -5.20 16.55
N LEU A 348 -2.36 -6.19 17.28
CA LEU A 348 -3.06 -6.75 18.44
C LEU A 348 -3.22 -5.75 19.58
N THR A 349 -2.25 -4.85 19.80
CA THR A 349 -2.38 -3.82 20.83
C THR A 349 -3.61 -2.95 20.55
N PHE A 350 -3.72 -2.37 19.37
CA PHE A 350 -4.86 -1.53 19.03
C PHE A 350 -6.18 -2.32 18.95
N ARG A 351 -6.14 -3.57 18.48
CA ARG A 351 -7.34 -4.41 18.44
C ARG A 351 -7.87 -4.74 19.83
N ARG A 352 -6.98 -5.11 20.76
CA ARG A 352 -7.37 -5.45 22.13
C ARG A 352 -7.74 -4.21 22.97
N LEU A 353 -7.24 -3.01 22.60
CA LEU A 353 -7.73 -1.75 23.18
C LEU A 353 -9.23 -1.56 22.97
N CYS A 354 -9.80 -2.06 21.88
CA CYS A 354 -11.24 -2.00 21.64
C CYS A 354 -12.02 -2.73 22.75
N ASP A 355 -11.54 -3.90 23.18
CA ASP A 355 -12.16 -4.69 24.23
C ASP A 355 -11.97 -4.04 25.61
N ALA A 356 -10.79 -3.44 25.85
CA ALA A 356 -10.53 -2.66 27.06
C ALA A 356 -11.38 -1.37 27.15
N ALA A 357 -11.77 -0.78 25.99
CA ALA A 357 -12.61 0.41 25.91
C ALA A 357 -14.11 0.14 26.11
N GLU A 358 -14.53 -1.13 26.03
CA GLU A 358 -15.95 -1.52 26.13
C GLU A 358 -16.49 -1.43 27.56
N ARG A 359 -15.62 -1.26 28.55
CA ARG A 359 -15.98 -1.25 29.96
C ARG A 359 -16.54 0.06 30.44
N GLY A 360 -17.47 -0.05 31.41
CA GLY A 360 -17.98 1.05 32.20
C GLY A 360 -17.03 1.41 33.39
N GLU A 361 -17.27 2.56 33.99
CA GLU A 361 -16.62 2.95 35.25
C GLU A 361 -16.93 1.95 36.37
N GLY A 362 -15.90 1.49 37.08
CA GLY A 362 -16.05 0.65 38.28
C GLY A 362 -15.96 -0.86 38.08
N GLU A 363 -15.77 -1.37 36.86
CA GLU A 363 -15.48 -2.79 36.64
C GLU A 363 -14.03 -3.13 36.96
N VAL A 364 -13.82 -4.15 37.82
CA VAL A 364 -12.50 -4.70 38.17
C VAL A 364 -11.85 -5.29 36.92
N GLU A 365 -10.50 -5.36 36.86
CA GLU A 365 -9.70 -5.93 35.77
C GLU A 365 -10.38 -7.16 35.14
N GLY A 366 -10.75 -7.10 33.86
CA GLY A 366 -11.38 -8.19 33.16
C GLY A 366 -10.48 -8.79 32.09
N GLU A 367 -11.01 -9.77 31.39
CA GLU A 367 -10.29 -10.56 30.38
C GLU A 367 -9.68 -9.70 29.26
N GLY A 368 -10.34 -8.60 28.84
CA GLY A 368 -9.83 -7.69 27.81
C GLY A 368 -8.52 -7.01 28.20
N ASP A 369 -8.41 -6.51 29.45
CA ASP A 369 -7.16 -5.93 29.94
C ASP A 369 -6.07 -6.98 30.13
N ALA A 370 -6.41 -8.16 30.65
CA ALA A 370 -5.44 -9.22 30.85
C ALA A 370 -4.81 -9.66 29.51
N ARG A 371 -5.62 -9.77 28.46
CA ARG A 371 -5.12 -10.07 27.11
C ARG A 371 -4.24 -8.96 26.54
N LEU A 372 -4.59 -7.69 26.78
CA LEU A 372 -3.79 -6.57 26.31
C LEU A 372 -2.46 -6.47 27.09
N ARG A 373 -2.50 -6.56 28.41
CA ARG A 373 -1.32 -6.58 29.28
C ARG A 373 -0.32 -7.68 28.90
N SER A 374 -0.81 -8.84 28.45
CA SER A 374 0.05 -9.96 28.05
C SER A 374 0.87 -9.68 26.77
N LEU A 375 0.61 -8.60 26.03
CA LEU A 375 1.42 -8.17 24.90
C LEU A 375 2.67 -7.38 25.32
N PHE A 376 2.70 -6.88 26.58
CA PHE A 376 3.79 -6.07 27.10
C PHE A 376 4.71 -6.93 27.95
N ALA A 377 6.02 -6.92 27.66
CA ALA A 377 7.02 -7.62 28.48
C ALA A 377 7.02 -7.10 29.91
N ASN A 378 6.80 -5.80 30.09
CA ASN A 378 6.52 -5.16 31.37
C ASN A 378 5.08 -4.61 31.39
N PRO A 379 4.08 -5.33 31.92
CA PRO A 379 2.68 -4.89 31.92
C PRO A 379 2.42 -3.58 32.67
N GLN A 380 3.30 -3.16 33.58
CA GLN A 380 3.17 -1.90 34.34
C GLN A 380 3.27 -0.67 33.42
N ASP A 381 3.99 -0.77 32.29
CA ASP A 381 4.07 0.33 31.33
C ASP A 381 2.69 0.59 30.67
N TYR A 382 1.97 -0.49 30.35
CA TYR A 382 0.57 -0.39 29.89
C TYR A 382 -0.32 0.15 31.01
N ASP A 383 -0.24 -0.37 32.23
CA ASP A 383 -1.10 0.01 33.34
C ASP A 383 -0.99 1.51 33.64
N ALA A 384 0.22 2.03 33.69
CA ALA A 384 0.48 3.46 33.93
C ALA A 384 -0.12 4.35 32.82
N TRP A 385 0.00 3.94 31.57
CA TRP A 385 -0.61 4.63 30.44
C TRP A 385 -2.16 4.51 30.47
N ALA A 386 -2.69 3.34 30.76
CA ALA A 386 -4.11 3.04 30.75
C ALA A 386 -4.92 3.86 31.74
N VAL A 387 -4.33 4.22 32.89
CA VAL A 387 -4.96 5.14 33.87
C VAL A 387 -5.29 6.48 33.20
N ARG A 388 -4.34 7.07 32.48
CA ARG A 388 -4.54 8.36 31.80
C ARG A 388 -5.49 8.25 30.63
N TRP A 389 -5.37 7.16 29.83
CA TRP A 389 -6.29 6.90 28.73
C TRP A 389 -7.73 6.75 29.20
N ARG A 390 -8.00 5.99 30.29
CA ARG A 390 -9.35 5.86 30.86
C ARG A 390 -9.87 7.19 31.38
N ALA A 391 -9.04 7.96 32.10
CA ALA A 391 -9.38 9.32 32.52
C ALA A 391 -9.75 10.23 31.33
N ARG A 392 -9.08 10.04 30.17
CA ARG A 392 -9.43 10.77 28.94
C ARG A 392 -10.75 10.28 28.34
N LEU A 393 -11.01 8.96 28.37
CA LEU A 393 -12.25 8.37 27.88
C LEU A 393 -13.51 8.80 28.65
N THR A 394 -13.42 9.19 29.93
CA THR A 394 -14.57 9.70 30.69
C THR A 394 -15.14 11.00 30.13
N ARG A 395 -14.36 11.73 29.32
CA ARG A 395 -14.79 12.98 28.66
C ARG A 395 -15.37 12.76 27.26
N GLU A 396 -15.38 11.50 26.78
CA GLU A 396 -15.93 11.16 25.47
C GLU A 396 -17.48 11.00 25.52
N PRO A 397 -18.20 11.52 24.53
CA PRO A 397 -19.66 11.47 24.52
C PRO A 397 -20.21 10.06 24.22
N LEU A 398 -19.43 9.20 23.56
CA LEU A 398 -19.86 7.85 23.20
C LEU A 398 -19.85 6.93 24.41
N GLN A 399 -20.93 6.17 24.55
CA GLN A 399 -21.01 5.09 25.54
C GLN A 399 -19.93 4.03 25.26
N PRO A 400 -19.43 3.33 26.29
CA PRO A 400 -18.31 2.39 26.16
C PRO A 400 -18.47 1.38 25.02
N ARG A 401 -19.63 0.74 24.91
CA ARG A 401 -19.90 -0.25 23.84
C ARG A 401 -19.88 0.37 22.43
N ALA A 402 -20.52 1.53 22.26
CA ALA A 402 -20.56 2.22 20.97
C ALA A 402 -19.15 2.73 20.57
N ARG A 403 -18.36 3.18 21.56
CA ARG A 403 -16.97 3.57 21.38
C ARG A 403 -16.12 2.38 20.94
N ALA A 404 -16.21 1.24 21.62
CA ALA A 404 -15.49 0.03 21.26
C ALA A 404 -15.83 -0.44 19.84
N GLU A 405 -17.10 -0.38 19.45
CA GLU A 405 -17.52 -0.71 18.09
C GLU A 405 -16.90 0.24 17.05
N ALA A 406 -16.92 1.55 17.30
CA ALA A 406 -16.27 2.54 16.44
C ALA A 406 -14.75 2.30 16.34
N MET A 407 -14.08 1.91 17.43
CA MET A 407 -12.68 1.53 17.44
C MET A 407 -12.42 0.27 16.60
N ARG A 408 -13.29 -0.73 16.65
CA ARG A 408 -13.16 -1.97 15.84
C ARG A 408 -13.22 -1.70 14.34
N GLN A 409 -13.88 -0.64 13.89
CA GLN A 409 -13.96 -0.25 12.48
C GLN A 409 -12.66 0.38 11.95
N VAL A 410 -11.72 0.75 12.81
CA VAL A 410 -10.43 1.37 12.43
C VAL A 410 -9.22 0.61 12.95
N ASN A 411 -9.42 -0.40 13.79
CA ASN A 411 -8.39 -1.29 14.32
C ASN A 411 -8.61 -2.69 13.75
N PRO A 412 -7.85 -3.11 12.73
CA PRO A 412 -8.06 -4.39 12.09
C PRO A 412 -7.84 -5.55 13.06
N ALA A 413 -8.63 -6.61 12.89
CA ALA A 413 -8.41 -7.89 13.53
C ALA A 413 -7.33 -8.71 12.81
N LEU A 414 -7.26 -8.52 11.49
CA LEU A 414 -6.35 -9.26 10.61
C LEU A 414 -5.53 -8.30 9.75
N ILE A 415 -4.27 -8.63 9.55
CA ILE A 415 -3.35 -8.03 8.59
C ILE A 415 -2.65 -9.16 7.81
N PRO A 416 -2.12 -8.91 6.61
CA PRO A 416 -1.32 -9.91 5.89
C PRO A 416 0.05 -10.07 6.56
N ARG A 417 0.12 -10.87 7.62
CA ARG A 417 1.34 -11.13 8.37
C ARG A 417 2.38 -11.81 7.48
N ASN A 418 3.61 -11.36 7.55
CA ASN A 418 4.68 -11.80 6.64
C ASN A 418 4.91 -13.32 6.69
N HIS A 419 4.96 -13.92 7.88
CA HIS A 419 5.15 -15.37 8.02
C HIS A 419 4.00 -16.19 7.39
N ARG A 420 2.76 -15.69 7.45
CA ARG A 420 1.63 -16.34 6.79
C ARG A 420 1.70 -16.22 5.27
N ILE A 421 2.15 -15.08 4.75
CA ILE A 421 2.42 -14.92 3.31
C ILE A 421 3.50 -15.90 2.85
N GLU A 422 4.60 -16.05 3.61
CA GLU A 422 5.66 -17.01 3.27
C GLU A 422 5.16 -18.46 3.30
N GLN A 423 4.32 -18.84 4.26
CA GLN A 423 3.67 -20.17 4.30
C GLN A 423 2.79 -20.40 3.06
N VAL A 424 2.01 -19.40 2.63
CA VAL A 424 1.22 -19.46 1.39
C VAL A 424 2.10 -19.65 0.17
N ILE A 425 3.19 -18.87 0.07
CA ILE A 425 4.14 -18.95 -1.05
C ILE A 425 4.80 -20.33 -1.08
N GLN A 426 5.26 -20.82 0.05
CA GLN A 426 5.89 -22.14 0.16
C GLN A 426 4.94 -23.26 -0.28
N ALA A 427 3.71 -23.29 0.23
CA ALA A 427 2.71 -24.27 -0.17
C ALA A 427 2.44 -24.25 -1.70
N ALA A 428 2.34 -23.05 -2.28
CA ALA A 428 2.07 -22.91 -3.70
C ALA A 428 3.28 -23.28 -4.58
N VAL A 429 4.50 -22.91 -4.19
CA VAL A 429 5.72 -23.12 -4.99
C VAL A 429 6.20 -24.55 -4.88
N GLU A 430 6.28 -25.13 -3.68
CA GLU A 430 6.81 -26.47 -3.44
C GLU A 430 5.72 -27.56 -3.62
N GLY A 431 4.51 -27.29 -3.09
CA GLY A 431 3.40 -28.27 -3.07
C GLY A 431 2.40 -28.13 -4.21
N GLN A 432 2.44 -27.05 -4.99
CA GLN A 432 1.35 -26.66 -5.90
C GLN A 432 -0.02 -26.62 -5.20
N ASP A 433 0.00 -26.37 -3.88
CA ASP A 433 -1.20 -26.23 -3.06
C ASP A 433 -1.59 -24.75 -2.95
N PHE A 434 -2.72 -24.41 -3.55
CA PHE A 434 -3.29 -23.06 -3.54
C PHE A 434 -4.41 -22.89 -2.51
N GLY A 435 -4.67 -23.90 -1.69
CA GLY A 435 -5.64 -23.83 -0.58
C GLY A 435 -5.32 -22.68 0.39
N PRO A 436 -4.11 -22.61 0.95
CA PRO A 436 -3.72 -21.52 1.86
C PRO A 436 -3.82 -20.12 1.24
N PHE A 437 -3.55 -19.98 -0.08
CA PHE A 437 -3.75 -18.72 -0.79
C PHE A 437 -5.22 -18.30 -0.84
N ALA A 438 -6.10 -19.23 -1.15
CA ALA A 438 -7.54 -18.97 -1.20
C ALA A 438 -8.11 -18.63 0.18
N GLU A 439 -7.69 -19.35 1.22
CA GLU A 439 -8.08 -19.11 2.61
C GLU A 439 -7.61 -17.75 3.12
N MET A 440 -6.33 -17.42 2.94
CA MET A 440 -5.78 -16.13 3.36
C MET A 440 -6.44 -14.97 2.61
N SER A 441 -6.69 -15.12 1.30
CA SER A 441 -7.41 -14.11 0.52
C SER A 441 -8.84 -13.88 1.05
N ALA A 442 -9.53 -14.95 1.47
CA ALA A 442 -10.85 -14.85 2.08
C ALA A 442 -10.79 -14.17 3.47
N ALA A 443 -9.84 -14.55 4.31
CA ALA A 443 -9.64 -13.95 5.63
C ALA A 443 -9.37 -12.45 5.54
N LEU A 444 -8.51 -12.02 4.64
CA LEU A 444 -8.10 -10.62 4.48
C LEU A 444 -9.15 -9.74 3.78
N SER A 445 -10.22 -10.32 3.21
CA SER A 445 -11.29 -9.54 2.58
C SER A 445 -12.17 -8.76 3.57
N GLN A 446 -12.14 -9.13 4.86
CA GLN A 446 -12.89 -8.47 5.93
C GLN A 446 -11.99 -8.23 7.18
N PRO A 447 -10.94 -7.41 7.07
CA PRO A 447 -9.88 -7.34 8.06
C PRO A 447 -10.33 -6.78 9.42
N TYR A 448 -11.46 -6.09 9.48
CA TYR A 448 -12.00 -5.50 10.71
C TYR A 448 -12.94 -6.43 11.49
N GLN A 449 -13.36 -7.56 10.87
CA GLN A 449 -14.24 -8.52 11.51
C GLN A 449 -13.47 -9.77 11.94
N PRO A 450 -13.70 -10.30 13.15
CA PRO A 450 -13.20 -11.62 13.50
C PRO A 450 -14.01 -12.65 12.70
N LEU A 451 -13.31 -13.42 11.88
CA LEU A 451 -13.92 -14.49 11.07
C LEU A 451 -13.66 -15.82 11.74
N ALA A 452 -14.73 -16.56 12.07
CA ALA A 452 -14.62 -17.89 12.63
C ALA A 452 -13.88 -18.84 11.68
N GLY A 453 -12.89 -19.55 12.21
CA GLY A 453 -12.02 -20.45 11.45
C GLY A 453 -10.75 -19.82 10.87
N PHE A 454 -10.58 -18.50 11.04
CA PHE A 454 -9.40 -17.76 10.55
C PHE A 454 -8.59 -17.10 11.69
N GLU A 455 -8.83 -17.50 12.94
CA GLU A 455 -8.20 -16.90 14.12
C GLU A 455 -6.68 -16.99 14.07
N SER A 456 -6.14 -18.08 13.52
CA SER A 456 -4.69 -18.31 13.40
C SER A 456 -3.99 -17.29 12.49
N TYR A 457 -4.71 -16.63 11.57
CA TYR A 457 -4.14 -15.58 10.73
C TYR A 457 -3.87 -14.28 11.50
N ALA A 458 -4.49 -14.09 12.67
CA ALA A 458 -4.23 -12.97 13.56
C ALA A 458 -2.97 -13.17 14.43
N ASP A 459 -2.53 -14.42 14.63
CA ASP A 459 -1.44 -14.75 15.53
C ASP A 459 -0.10 -14.19 15.04
N PRO A 460 0.69 -13.57 15.93
CA PRO A 460 2.04 -13.13 15.59
C PRO A 460 2.96 -14.34 15.36
N PRO A 461 4.07 -14.14 14.62
CA PRO A 461 5.02 -15.22 14.35
C PRO A 461 5.68 -15.72 15.63
N GLN A 462 5.90 -17.05 15.72
CA GLN A 462 6.85 -17.63 16.65
C GLN A 462 8.26 -17.13 16.32
N ALA A 463 9.21 -17.25 17.25
CA ALA A 463 10.59 -16.80 17.02
C ALA A 463 11.24 -17.43 15.77
N SER A 464 10.92 -18.71 15.48
CA SER A 464 11.40 -19.43 14.29
C SER A 464 10.68 -19.06 12.99
N GLU A 465 9.51 -18.40 13.05
CA GLU A 465 8.70 -18.03 11.89
C GLU A 465 8.92 -16.58 11.48
N ARG A 466 9.68 -15.80 12.27
CA ARG A 466 9.90 -14.37 12.01
C ARG A 466 10.56 -14.13 10.67
N VAL A 467 9.89 -13.38 9.81
CA VAL A 467 10.44 -12.90 8.54
C VAL A 467 11.22 -11.62 8.81
N LEU A 468 12.55 -11.72 8.77
CA LEU A 468 13.43 -10.59 9.04
C LEU A 468 13.70 -9.73 7.81
N GLN A 469 13.56 -10.30 6.62
CA GLN A 469 13.80 -9.63 5.35
C GLN A 469 12.78 -10.04 4.30
N THR A 470 12.41 -9.09 3.45
CA THR A 470 11.55 -9.31 2.29
C THR A 470 12.30 -8.90 1.02
N PHE A 471 11.93 -9.54 -0.10
CA PHE A 471 12.66 -9.41 -1.37
C PHE A 471 11.77 -8.88 -2.49
N CYS A 472 12.37 -8.15 -3.41
CA CYS A 472 11.65 -7.56 -4.54
C CYS A 472 11.27 -8.59 -5.63
N GLY A 473 11.79 -9.81 -5.59
CA GLY A 473 11.53 -10.87 -6.58
C GLY A 473 11.97 -10.49 -8.01
N THR A 474 13.02 -9.69 -8.13
CA THR A 474 13.60 -9.26 -9.43
C THR A 474 14.86 -10.03 -9.72
#